data_b8db7e35ddb546d1240afdeb23c43e9f
#
_entry.id   b8db7e35ddb546d1240afdeb23c43e9f
#
_cell.length_a   1.000
_cell.length_b   1.000
_cell.length_c   1.000
_cell.angle_alpha   90.00
_cell.angle_beta   90.00
_cell.angle_gamma   90.00
#
_symmetry.space_group_name_H-M   'P 1'
#
loop_
_entity.id
_entity.type
_entity.pdbx_description
1 polymer ?
#
loop_
_entity_poly.entity_id
_entity_poly.type
_entity_poly.pdbx_seq_one_letter_code
_entity_poly.pdbx_strand_id
1 'polypeptide(L)'
;MKPRIAITLGASFLGYAANAGFLARLHELGVRPVRVGGSSAGAIAAGLYAAGLPADKIREVVLSWGLRLSFVSGTPWFMHYVRNTFCSSYPAVFKPDAAVNYLESILGDRKIEDLHEPTFMAAVCDLDAARTHFMQSGSLARTMVASCCVPTIFSPLKFVGMNCFDGGVVHEAPFDPWLEDDEIDTIIMHRVAHTEQSYPRFLPFNLFKITAQAHACASEQLLQYRLRLAAILGKKVLITQTTHDRPALFSGNRMPDFYEAGVQQAQRFYDQELKAIMEASV
;
A
#
# COMPACT_ATOMS: atom_id res chain seq x y z
N MET A 1 5.92 -13.92 26.66
CA MET A 1 5.90 -12.53 26.13
C MET A 1 4.97 -12.51 24.93
N LYS A 2 4.17 -11.45 24.74
CA LYS A 2 3.34 -11.33 23.52
C LYS A 2 4.25 -11.23 22.29
N PRO A 3 3.90 -11.87 21.16
CA PRO A 3 4.71 -11.83 19.96
C PRO A 3 4.77 -10.39 19.42
N ARG A 4 5.95 -9.94 19.02
CA ARG A 4 6.14 -8.63 18.39
C ARG A 4 5.86 -8.77 16.89
N ILE A 5 4.71 -8.29 16.49
CA ILE A 5 4.17 -8.46 15.14
C ILE A 5 4.42 -7.20 14.30
N ALA A 6 4.92 -7.39 13.09
CA ALA A 6 4.91 -6.38 12.04
C ALA A 6 3.85 -6.74 10.98
N ILE A 7 3.13 -5.74 10.45
CA ILE A 7 2.14 -5.95 9.39
C ILE A 7 2.50 -5.11 8.16
N THR A 8 2.69 -5.77 7.03
CA THR A 8 2.88 -5.11 5.73
C THR A 8 1.68 -5.31 4.82
N LEU A 9 1.27 -4.23 4.15
CA LEU A 9 0.08 -4.17 3.33
C LEU A 9 0.44 -3.99 1.86
N GLY A 10 -0.16 -4.81 1.02
CA GLY A 10 0.14 -4.88 -0.40
C GLY A 10 -0.38 -3.71 -1.21
N ALA A 11 0.38 -3.39 -2.26
CA ALA A 11 -0.05 -2.52 -3.33
C ALA A 11 -1.21 -3.16 -4.10
N SER A 12 -2.23 -2.36 -4.41
CA SER A 12 -3.35 -2.81 -5.25
C SER A 12 -4.15 -1.62 -5.72
N PHE A 13 -4.77 -1.70 -6.89
CA PHE A 13 -5.63 -0.62 -7.37
C PHE A 13 -6.85 -0.44 -6.46
N LEU A 14 -6.97 0.71 -5.81
CA LEU A 14 -8.01 1.03 -4.82
C LEU A 14 -8.13 0.01 -3.66
N GLY A 15 -7.12 -0.82 -3.43
CA GLY A 15 -7.11 -1.85 -2.39
C GLY A 15 -6.99 -1.33 -0.96
N TYR A 16 -6.85 -0.02 -0.77
CA TYR A 16 -6.73 0.57 0.57
C TYR A 16 -7.97 0.30 1.46
N ALA A 17 -9.16 0.12 0.88
CA ALA A 17 -10.35 -0.24 1.65
C ALA A 17 -10.23 -1.65 2.25
N ALA A 18 -9.83 -2.65 1.44
CA ALA A 18 -9.61 -4.01 1.92
C ALA A 18 -8.46 -4.07 2.95
N ASN A 19 -7.36 -3.37 2.69
CA ASN A 19 -6.25 -3.25 3.64
C ASN A 19 -6.68 -2.62 4.98
N ALA A 20 -7.50 -1.57 4.93
CA ALA A 20 -8.01 -0.91 6.15
C ALA A 20 -8.99 -1.81 6.92
N GLY A 21 -9.89 -2.51 6.22
CA GLY A 21 -10.80 -3.49 6.84
C GLY A 21 -10.05 -4.64 7.52
N PHE A 22 -8.99 -5.13 6.87
CA PHE A 22 -8.10 -6.16 7.42
C PHE A 22 -7.43 -5.68 8.73
N LEU A 23 -6.82 -4.49 8.73
CA LEU A 23 -6.19 -3.92 9.94
C LEU A 23 -7.21 -3.67 11.05
N ALA A 24 -8.37 -3.10 10.71
CA ALA A 24 -9.41 -2.80 11.68
C ALA A 24 -9.86 -4.09 12.41
N ARG A 25 -10.11 -5.17 11.66
CA ARG A 25 -10.53 -6.43 12.26
C ARG A 25 -9.45 -7.08 13.11
N LEU A 26 -8.19 -7.11 12.66
CA LEU A 26 -7.09 -7.60 13.48
C LEU A 26 -6.96 -6.78 14.78
N HIS A 27 -7.14 -5.47 14.70
CA HIS A 27 -7.13 -4.61 15.88
C HIS A 27 -8.26 -4.96 16.87
N GLU A 28 -9.49 -5.19 16.40
CA GLU A 28 -10.63 -5.63 17.22
C GLU A 28 -10.37 -6.99 17.88
N LEU A 29 -9.66 -7.90 17.19
CA LEU A 29 -9.26 -9.21 17.72
C LEU A 29 -8.07 -9.15 18.69
N GLY A 30 -7.60 -7.94 19.04
CA GLY A 30 -6.54 -7.75 20.02
C GLY A 30 -5.13 -7.81 19.45
N VAL A 31 -4.96 -7.94 18.13
CA VAL A 31 -3.64 -7.88 17.50
C VAL A 31 -3.15 -6.42 17.48
N ARG A 32 -2.00 -6.19 18.09
CA ARG A 32 -1.37 -4.87 18.18
C ARG A 32 0.00 -4.95 17.52
N PRO A 33 0.13 -4.57 16.25
CA PRO A 33 1.43 -4.58 15.59
C PRO A 33 2.33 -3.49 16.19
N VAL A 34 3.61 -3.79 16.29
CA VAL A 34 4.65 -2.81 16.69
C VAL A 34 5.21 -2.05 15.49
N ARG A 35 5.07 -2.63 14.29
CA ARG A 35 5.46 -2.03 13.01
C ARG A 35 4.33 -2.22 12.00
N VAL A 36 4.02 -1.18 11.24
CA VAL A 36 3.12 -1.28 10.09
C VAL A 36 3.76 -0.63 8.88
N GLY A 37 3.48 -1.16 7.71
CA GLY A 37 3.99 -0.57 6.48
C GLY A 37 3.20 -1.01 5.26
N GLY A 38 3.58 -0.47 4.12
CA GLY A 38 2.92 -0.86 2.89
C GLY A 38 3.49 -0.16 1.66
N SER A 39 3.00 -0.57 0.51
CA SER A 39 3.21 0.10 -0.76
C SER A 39 1.87 0.57 -1.35
N SER A 40 1.87 1.73 -2.00
CA SER A 40 0.69 2.24 -2.71
C SER A 40 -0.56 2.28 -1.82
N ALA A 41 -1.64 1.60 -2.21
CA ALA A 41 -2.85 1.48 -1.39
C ALA A 41 -2.58 0.94 0.02
N GLY A 42 -1.59 0.05 0.17
CA GLY A 42 -1.14 -0.44 1.48
C GLY A 42 -0.53 0.66 2.34
N ALA A 43 0.25 1.56 1.75
CA ALA A 43 0.82 2.71 2.46
C ALA A 43 -0.26 3.67 2.97
N ILE A 44 -1.35 3.87 2.21
CA ILE A 44 -2.51 4.66 2.67
C ILE A 44 -3.13 4.05 3.93
N ALA A 45 -3.48 2.78 3.88
CA ALA A 45 -4.13 2.11 5.02
C ALA A 45 -3.21 2.04 6.26
N ALA A 46 -1.92 1.67 6.05
CA ALA A 46 -0.93 1.59 7.11
C ALA A 46 -0.66 2.96 7.75
N GLY A 47 -0.52 4.02 6.94
CA GLY A 47 -0.27 5.37 7.42
C GLY A 47 -1.43 5.94 8.24
N LEU A 48 -2.68 5.74 7.79
CA LEU A 48 -3.86 6.15 8.56
C LEU A 48 -3.94 5.42 9.90
N TYR A 49 -3.62 4.12 9.92
CA TYR A 49 -3.58 3.31 11.12
C TYR A 49 -2.47 3.75 12.08
N ALA A 50 -1.23 3.93 11.58
CA ALA A 50 -0.09 4.36 12.37
C ALA A 50 -0.26 5.78 12.94
N ALA A 51 -1.00 6.64 12.23
CA ALA A 51 -1.38 7.96 12.73
C ALA A 51 -2.31 7.90 13.96
N GLY A 52 -2.76 6.74 14.39
CA GLY A 52 -3.65 6.57 15.54
C GLY A 52 -5.07 7.09 15.30
N LEU A 53 -5.52 7.17 14.05
CA LEU A 53 -6.89 7.55 13.76
C LEU A 53 -7.86 6.47 14.27
N PRO A 54 -9.02 6.84 14.81
CA PRO A 54 -10.07 5.90 15.16
C PRO A 54 -10.53 5.05 13.96
N ALA A 55 -10.91 3.80 14.20
CA ALA A 55 -11.26 2.85 13.12
C ALA A 55 -12.43 3.35 12.24
N ASP A 56 -13.42 3.99 12.84
CA ASP A 56 -14.53 4.64 12.14
C ASP A 56 -14.06 5.77 11.22
N LYS A 57 -13.09 6.58 11.68
CA LYS A 57 -12.50 7.65 10.86
C LYS A 57 -11.66 7.09 9.72
N ILE A 58 -10.86 6.05 9.97
CA ILE A 58 -10.13 5.36 8.88
C ILE A 58 -11.13 4.84 7.85
N ARG A 59 -12.20 4.17 8.30
CA ARG A 59 -13.26 3.66 7.43
C ARG A 59 -13.91 4.78 6.61
N GLU A 60 -14.28 5.89 7.24
CA GLU A 60 -14.83 7.07 6.55
C GLU A 60 -13.89 7.56 5.44
N VAL A 61 -12.60 7.74 5.73
CA VAL A 61 -11.59 8.22 4.78
C VAL A 61 -11.43 7.27 3.60
N VAL A 62 -11.23 5.97 3.86
CA VAL A 62 -10.98 4.99 2.78
C VAL A 62 -12.21 4.69 1.92
N LEU A 63 -13.41 4.93 2.43
CA LEU A 63 -14.65 4.81 1.65
C LEU A 63 -15.04 6.11 0.94
N SER A 64 -14.40 7.24 1.27
CA SER A 64 -14.77 8.55 0.76
C SER A 64 -14.49 8.70 -0.74
N TRP A 65 -15.34 9.47 -1.40
CA TRP A 65 -15.04 9.99 -2.73
C TRP A 65 -13.87 10.97 -2.71
N GLY A 66 -13.70 11.71 -1.60
CA GLY A 66 -12.62 12.68 -1.43
C GLY A 66 -11.24 12.07 -1.65
N LEU A 67 -10.94 10.94 -1.01
CA LEU A 67 -9.65 10.25 -1.19
C LEU A 67 -9.45 9.82 -2.66
N ARG A 68 -10.45 9.24 -3.30
CA ARG A 68 -10.32 8.78 -4.69
C ARG A 68 -10.16 9.92 -5.69
N LEU A 69 -11.02 10.95 -5.56
CA LEU A 69 -10.99 12.07 -6.47
C LEU A 69 -9.74 12.94 -6.30
N SER A 70 -9.15 12.98 -5.10
CA SER A 70 -7.90 13.71 -4.86
C SER A 70 -6.74 13.20 -5.73
N PHE A 71 -6.71 11.92 -6.07
CA PHE A 71 -5.71 11.34 -6.97
C PHE A 71 -5.93 11.70 -8.44
N VAL A 72 -7.15 12.00 -8.86
CA VAL A 72 -7.50 12.26 -10.27
C VAL A 72 -7.98 13.69 -10.53
N SER A 73 -8.01 14.53 -9.51
CA SER A 73 -8.39 15.94 -9.61
C SER A 73 -7.21 16.80 -10.07
N GLY A 74 -7.52 17.87 -10.78
CA GLY A 74 -6.55 18.96 -11.06
C GLY A 74 -6.43 19.24 -12.53
N THR A 75 -5.91 18.86 -13.50
CA THR A 75 -5.75 19.44 -14.84
C THR A 75 -6.63 18.73 -15.87
N PRO A 76 -7.16 19.42 -16.88
CA PRO A 76 -7.79 18.74 -18.00
C PRO A 76 -6.84 17.67 -18.54
N TRP A 77 -7.14 16.41 -18.25
CA TRP A 77 -6.27 15.24 -18.44
C TRP A 77 -5.66 15.16 -19.85
N PHE A 78 -6.41 15.56 -20.89
CA PHE A 78 -5.97 15.49 -22.28
C PHE A 78 -4.83 16.47 -22.60
N MET A 79 -4.95 17.74 -22.21
CA MET A 79 -3.89 18.73 -22.49
C MET A 79 -2.63 18.46 -21.65
N HIS A 80 -2.81 17.96 -20.43
CA HIS A 80 -1.69 17.58 -19.58
C HIS A 80 -0.95 16.35 -20.13
N TYR A 81 -1.69 15.34 -20.56
CA TYR A 81 -1.15 14.13 -21.19
C TYR A 81 -0.37 14.45 -22.45
N VAL A 82 -0.95 15.21 -23.40
CA VAL A 82 -0.28 15.57 -24.66
C VAL A 82 1.00 16.37 -24.38
N ARG A 83 0.93 17.41 -23.54
CA ARG A 83 2.12 18.20 -23.20
C ARG A 83 3.19 17.37 -22.50
N ASN A 84 2.84 16.55 -21.53
CA ASN A 84 3.79 15.73 -20.79
C ASN A 84 4.40 14.60 -21.60
N THR A 85 3.66 13.98 -22.50
CA THR A 85 4.18 12.91 -23.36
C THR A 85 5.34 13.41 -24.23
N PHE A 86 5.30 14.67 -24.68
CA PHE A 86 6.31 15.23 -25.59
C PHE A 86 7.33 16.14 -24.91
N CYS A 87 7.05 16.66 -23.71
CA CYS A 87 7.87 17.71 -23.09
C CYS A 87 8.34 17.40 -21.67
N SER A 88 8.04 16.21 -21.14
CA SER A 88 8.41 15.82 -19.77
C SER A 88 9.30 14.58 -19.78
N SER A 89 10.30 14.58 -18.90
CA SER A 89 11.10 13.36 -18.62
C SER A 89 10.24 12.24 -18.00
N TYR A 90 9.09 12.59 -17.42
CA TYR A 90 8.17 11.66 -16.78
C TYR A 90 6.75 11.88 -17.28
N PRO A 91 6.39 11.27 -18.44
CA PRO A 91 5.04 11.36 -18.98
C PRO A 91 4.02 10.78 -18.00
N ALA A 92 2.98 11.54 -17.69
CA ALA A 92 1.96 11.11 -16.73
C ALA A 92 0.61 11.79 -17.01
N VAL A 93 -0.47 11.14 -16.58
CA VAL A 93 -1.85 11.65 -16.76
C VAL A 93 -2.22 12.61 -15.64
N PHE A 94 -1.87 12.28 -14.40
CA PHE A 94 -2.29 13.01 -13.19
C PHE A 94 -1.10 13.53 -12.38
N LYS A 95 -1.39 14.55 -11.56
CA LYS A 95 -0.45 15.09 -10.56
C LYS A 95 -0.88 14.64 -9.17
N PRO A 96 0.06 14.28 -8.27
CA PRO A 96 -0.27 13.79 -6.94
C PRO A 96 -0.58 14.89 -5.91
N ASP A 97 -0.38 16.18 -6.24
CA ASP A 97 -0.43 17.28 -5.27
C ASP A 97 -1.78 17.38 -4.54
N ALA A 98 -2.90 17.16 -5.24
CA ALA A 98 -4.22 17.23 -4.62
C ALA A 98 -4.44 16.08 -3.60
N ALA A 99 -3.84 14.91 -3.82
CA ALA A 99 -3.87 13.82 -2.88
C ALA A 99 -3.03 14.12 -1.63
N VAL A 100 -1.88 14.80 -1.79
CA VAL A 100 -1.09 15.31 -0.66
C VAL A 100 -1.93 16.26 0.18
N ASN A 101 -2.49 17.30 -0.44
CA ASN A 101 -3.33 18.29 0.26
C ASN A 101 -4.52 17.65 0.97
N TYR A 102 -5.16 16.66 0.34
CA TYR A 102 -6.27 15.93 0.96
C TYR A 102 -5.83 15.17 2.21
N LEU A 103 -4.73 14.42 2.15
CA LEU A 103 -4.23 13.68 3.31
C LEU A 103 -3.67 14.62 4.39
N GLU A 104 -3.01 15.71 4.01
CA GLU A 104 -2.57 16.75 4.97
C GLU A 104 -3.76 17.41 5.68
N SER A 105 -4.91 17.59 5.02
CA SER A 105 -6.13 18.11 5.67
C SER A 105 -6.69 17.18 6.75
N ILE A 106 -6.38 15.89 6.69
CA ILE A 106 -6.82 14.87 7.66
C ILE A 106 -5.75 14.64 8.75
N LEU A 107 -4.49 14.54 8.33
CA LEU A 107 -3.37 14.14 9.19
C LEU A 107 -2.64 15.34 9.81
N GLY A 108 -2.82 16.55 9.25
CA GLY A 108 -1.97 17.70 9.57
C GLY A 108 -0.55 17.53 8.99
N ASP A 109 0.40 18.17 9.62
CA ASP A 109 1.83 18.17 9.27
C ASP A 109 2.62 17.04 9.96
N ARG A 110 1.94 15.94 10.35
CA ARG A 110 2.54 14.81 11.05
C ARG A 110 3.73 14.23 10.30
N LYS A 111 4.80 13.98 11.04
CA LYS A 111 5.98 13.29 10.55
C LYS A 111 5.98 11.84 10.99
N ILE A 112 6.62 10.99 10.21
CA ILE A 112 6.70 9.55 10.49
C ILE A 112 7.49 9.30 11.77
N GLU A 113 8.58 10.03 11.99
CA GLU A 113 9.42 9.94 13.17
C GLU A 113 8.74 10.36 14.49
N ASP A 114 7.63 11.08 14.40
CA ASP A 114 6.83 11.50 15.58
C ASP A 114 5.75 10.46 15.95
N LEU A 115 5.58 9.41 15.14
CA LEU A 115 4.63 8.34 15.41
C LEU A 115 5.18 7.40 16.49
N HIS A 116 4.30 7.04 17.43
CA HIS A 116 4.61 6.03 18.44
C HIS A 116 4.37 4.61 17.90
N GLU A 117 4.13 3.62 18.75
CA GLU A 117 3.70 2.30 18.28
C GLU A 117 2.26 2.31 17.74
N PRO A 118 2.08 1.78 16.52
CA PRO A 118 3.09 1.17 15.64
C PRO A 118 3.88 2.23 14.86
N THR A 119 5.18 2.00 14.64
CA THR A 119 5.94 2.81 13.70
C THR A 119 5.54 2.51 12.27
N PHE A 120 5.71 3.48 11.38
CA PHE A 120 5.28 3.39 9.99
C PHE A 120 6.46 3.33 9.01
N MET A 121 6.28 2.53 7.96
CA MET A 121 7.20 2.47 6.82
C MET A 121 6.42 2.38 5.51
N ALA A 122 6.87 3.11 4.47
CA ALA A 122 6.37 2.89 3.12
C ALA A 122 7.53 2.74 2.12
N ALA A 123 7.35 1.87 1.13
CA ALA A 123 8.29 1.79 0.02
C ALA A 123 7.99 2.87 -1.01
N VAL A 124 9.04 3.49 -1.53
CA VAL A 124 9.00 4.36 -2.72
C VAL A 124 10.14 3.99 -3.66
N CYS A 125 9.94 4.16 -4.96
CA CYS A 125 10.97 3.91 -5.97
C CYS A 125 11.53 5.25 -6.48
N ASP A 126 12.85 5.34 -6.52
CA ASP A 126 13.58 6.34 -7.30
C ASP A 126 14.00 5.69 -8.62
N LEU A 127 13.28 6.01 -9.70
CA LEU A 127 13.57 5.43 -11.01
C LEU A 127 14.84 6.01 -11.64
N ASP A 128 15.26 7.21 -11.26
CA ASP A 128 16.51 7.82 -11.77
C ASP A 128 17.72 7.05 -11.25
N ALA A 129 17.69 6.68 -9.95
CA ALA A 129 18.74 5.92 -9.31
C ALA A 129 18.56 4.40 -9.41
N ALA A 130 17.41 3.92 -9.97
CA ALA A 130 17.01 2.52 -9.99
C ALA A 130 17.08 1.86 -8.60
N ARG A 131 16.52 2.54 -7.59
CA ARG A 131 16.56 2.12 -6.17
C ARG A 131 15.19 2.19 -5.51
N THR A 132 14.96 1.28 -4.57
CA THR A 132 13.84 1.36 -3.63
C THR A 132 14.31 1.98 -2.32
N HIS A 133 13.50 2.87 -1.76
CA HIS A 133 13.71 3.47 -0.46
C HIS A 133 12.56 3.07 0.47
N PHE A 134 12.90 2.65 1.68
CA PHE A 134 11.96 2.34 2.74
C PHE A 134 11.87 3.56 3.65
N MET A 135 10.87 4.41 3.40
CA MET A 135 10.70 5.69 4.07
C MET A 135 10.18 5.49 5.49
N GLN A 136 10.98 5.90 6.48
CA GLN A 136 10.68 5.82 7.91
C GLN A 136 10.80 7.19 8.60
N SER A 137 10.92 8.26 7.83
CA SER A 137 10.98 9.65 8.31
C SER A 137 10.43 10.62 7.27
N GLY A 138 10.12 11.84 7.71
CA GLY A 138 9.55 12.90 6.88
C GLY A 138 8.02 12.98 6.96
N SER A 139 7.42 13.79 6.09
CA SER A 139 5.95 13.97 6.08
C SER A 139 5.22 12.67 5.83
N LEU A 140 4.32 12.29 6.74
CA LEU A 140 3.50 11.08 6.64
C LEU A 140 2.62 11.12 5.39
N ALA A 141 1.87 12.21 5.17
CA ALA A 141 0.98 12.36 4.03
C ALA A 141 1.74 12.31 2.69
N ARG A 142 2.88 13.01 2.59
CA ARG A 142 3.68 13.01 1.36
C ARG A 142 4.28 11.64 1.08
N THR A 143 4.73 10.92 2.09
CA THR A 143 5.27 9.55 1.94
C THR A 143 4.19 8.58 1.47
N MET A 144 2.99 8.65 2.05
CA MET A 144 1.84 7.83 1.61
C MET A 144 1.52 8.08 0.13
N VAL A 145 1.46 9.34 -0.29
CA VAL A 145 1.16 9.70 -1.68
C VAL A 145 2.32 9.38 -2.62
N ALA A 146 3.57 9.60 -2.21
CA ALA A 146 4.74 9.22 -3.01
C ALA A 146 4.73 7.73 -3.35
N SER A 147 4.37 6.90 -2.36
CA SER A 147 4.19 5.46 -2.54
C SER A 147 3.02 5.06 -3.46
N CYS A 148 2.17 6.00 -3.85
CA CYS A 148 1.04 5.79 -4.77
C CYS A 148 1.27 6.35 -6.18
N CYS A 149 2.43 6.96 -6.46
CA CYS A 149 2.74 7.56 -7.75
C CYS A 149 3.11 6.50 -8.79
N VAL A 150 2.12 5.74 -9.27
CA VAL A 150 2.30 4.71 -10.30
C VAL A 150 2.88 5.35 -11.58
N PRO A 151 4.03 4.88 -12.08
CA PRO A 151 4.64 5.40 -13.30
C PRO A 151 3.65 5.43 -14.47
N THR A 152 3.75 6.45 -15.29
CA THR A 152 2.85 6.76 -16.44
C THR A 152 1.45 7.21 -16.07
N ILE A 153 0.92 6.84 -14.91
CA ILE A 153 -0.38 7.32 -14.40
C ILE A 153 -0.19 8.63 -13.66
N PHE A 154 0.77 8.68 -12.74
CA PHE A 154 1.10 9.87 -11.95
C PHE A 154 2.50 10.38 -12.27
N SER A 155 2.65 11.71 -12.30
CA SER A 155 3.99 12.30 -12.24
C SER A 155 4.64 11.97 -10.89
N PRO A 156 5.99 11.86 -10.85
CA PRO A 156 6.66 11.60 -9.58
C PRO A 156 6.38 12.72 -8.58
N LEU A 157 6.24 12.36 -7.32
CA LEU A 157 6.27 13.32 -6.25
C LEU A 157 7.73 13.68 -5.93
N LYS A 158 8.10 14.95 -6.11
CA LYS A 158 9.41 15.43 -5.67
C LYS A 158 9.42 15.51 -4.15
N PHE A 159 10.20 14.65 -3.53
CA PHE A 159 10.25 14.54 -2.09
C PHE A 159 11.65 14.07 -1.64
N VAL A 160 12.20 14.67 -0.57
CA VAL A 160 13.56 14.39 -0.04
C VAL A 160 14.66 14.34 -1.11
N GLY A 161 14.60 15.24 -2.08
CA GLY A 161 15.60 15.33 -3.15
C GLY A 161 15.48 14.29 -4.26
N MET A 162 14.44 13.46 -4.27
CA MET A 162 14.21 12.38 -5.23
C MET A 162 12.93 12.60 -6.03
N ASN A 163 12.82 11.94 -7.18
CA ASN A 163 11.60 11.77 -7.94
C ASN A 163 10.94 10.45 -7.52
N CYS A 164 10.09 10.52 -6.49
CA CYS A 164 9.47 9.35 -5.87
C CYS A 164 8.32 8.80 -6.70
N PHE A 165 8.35 7.51 -6.94
CA PHE A 165 7.31 6.71 -7.58
C PHE A 165 6.80 5.61 -6.65
N ASP A 166 5.72 4.95 -7.07
CA ASP A 166 5.05 3.88 -6.34
C ASP A 166 6.02 2.75 -5.96
N GLY A 167 6.05 2.42 -4.67
CA GLY A 167 6.87 1.34 -4.14
C GLY A 167 6.48 -0.05 -4.65
N GLY A 168 5.20 -0.21 -5.04
CA GLY A 168 4.69 -1.45 -5.62
C GLY A 168 5.32 -1.82 -6.97
N VAL A 169 6.08 -0.89 -7.60
CA VAL A 169 6.91 -1.21 -8.78
C VAL A 169 7.96 -2.28 -8.46
N VAL A 170 8.46 -2.36 -7.24
CA VAL A 170 9.48 -3.36 -6.84
C VAL A 170 8.97 -4.21 -5.70
N HIS A 171 8.41 -3.59 -4.67
CA HIS A 171 7.94 -4.25 -3.46
C HIS A 171 6.43 -4.12 -3.33
N GLU A 172 5.68 -5.15 -3.70
CA GLU A 172 4.23 -5.19 -3.51
C GLU A 172 3.86 -4.89 -2.05
N ALA A 173 4.55 -5.53 -1.10
CA ALA A 173 4.43 -5.29 0.33
C ALA A 173 5.84 -5.28 0.95
N PRO A 174 6.33 -4.14 1.44
CA PRO A 174 7.70 -4.00 1.94
C PRO A 174 7.82 -4.60 3.35
N PHE A 175 8.84 -5.42 3.59
CA PHE A 175 9.19 -5.94 4.91
C PHE A 175 10.69 -6.15 5.11
N ASP A 176 11.50 -5.81 4.10
CA ASP A 176 12.94 -6.11 4.10
C ASP A 176 13.69 -5.52 5.30
N PRO A 177 13.46 -4.25 5.72
CA PRO A 177 14.12 -3.72 6.91
C PRO A 177 13.77 -4.45 8.21
N TRP A 178 12.63 -5.16 8.24
CA TRP A 178 12.20 -5.90 9.43
C TRP A 178 12.83 -7.29 9.53
N LEU A 179 13.48 -7.76 8.47
CA LEU A 179 14.20 -9.04 8.50
C LEU A 179 15.42 -8.99 9.42
N GLU A 180 16.02 -7.82 9.56
CA GLU A 180 17.19 -7.57 10.42
C GLU A 180 16.80 -6.95 11.77
N ASP A 181 15.50 -6.69 12.02
CA ASP A 181 15.00 -6.13 13.27
C ASP A 181 14.75 -7.27 14.29
N ASP A 182 15.66 -7.39 15.27
CA ASP A 182 15.58 -8.41 16.32
C ASP A 182 14.33 -8.28 17.22
N GLU A 183 13.67 -7.12 17.17
CA GLU A 183 12.41 -6.93 17.91
C GLU A 183 11.20 -7.57 17.22
N ILE A 184 11.31 -8.01 15.97
CA ILE A 184 10.19 -8.57 15.21
C ILE A 184 10.28 -10.08 15.18
N ASP A 185 9.26 -10.75 15.73
CA ASP A 185 9.13 -12.21 15.72
C ASP A 185 8.38 -12.71 14.48
N THR A 186 7.31 -12.00 14.13
CA THR A 186 6.39 -12.43 13.06
C THR A 186 6.04 -11.26 12.17
N ILE A 187 6.11 -11.47 10.86
CA ILE A 187 5.69 -10.54 9.84
C ILE A 187 4.42 -11.06 9.19
N ILE A 188 3.35 -10.28 9.20
CA ILE A 188 2.10 -10.58 8.49
C ILE A 188 2.11 -9.76 7.20
N MET A 189 2.04 -10.45 6.06
CA MET A 189 1.91 -9.84 4.74
C MET A 189 0.48 -10.01 4.25
N HIS A 190 -0.25 -8.91 4.13
CA HIS A 190 -1.59 -8.91 3.54
C HIS A 190 -1.54 -8.42 2.10
N ARG A 191 -1.96 -9.27 1.19
CA ARG A 191 -2.08 -8.99 -0.25
C ARG A 191 -3.54 -8.70 -0.61
N VAL A 192 -3.74 -7.89 -1.63
CA VAL A 192 -5.07 -7.65 -2.23
C VAL A 192 -5.02 -8.00 -3.71
N ALA A 193 -5.70 -9.07 -4.08
CA ALA A 193 -5.81 -9.52 -5.46
C ALA A 193 -7.19 -9.18 -6.04
N HIS A 194 -7.23 -9.04 -7.35
CA HIS A 194 -8.47 -8.84 -8.08
C HIS A 194 -8.80 -10.06 -8.92
N THR A 195 -10.09 -10.43 -8.96
CA THR A 195 -10.57 -11.43 -9.91
C THR A 195 -10.28 -10.96 -11.34
N GLU A 196 -9.87 -11.91 -12.20
CA GLU A 196 -9.53 -11.58 -13.58
C GLU A 196 -10.67 -10.89 -14.32
N GLN A 197 -10.39 -9.71 -14.86
CA GLN A 197 -11.28 -9.06 -15.82
C GLN A 197 -10.71 -9.23 -17.23
N SER A 198 -11.60 -9.50 -18.20
CA SER A 198 -11.23 -9.45 -19.60
C SER A 198 -10.86 -8.01 -19.98
N TYR A 199 -9.62 -7.76 -20.30
CA TYR A 199 -9.19 -6.48 -20.87
C TYR A 199 -9.75 -6.31 -22.29
N PRO A 200 -10.14 -5.07 -22.69
CA PRO A 200 -10.48 -4.79 -24.08
C PRO A 200 -9.35 -5.25 -25.02
N ARG A 201 -9.72 -5.91 -26.13
CA ARG A 201 -8.77 -6.51 -27.07
C ARG A 201 -8.21 -5.51 -28.10
N PHE A 202 -7.88 -4.28 -27.72
CA PHE A 202 -7.22 -3.38 -28.66
C PHE A 202 -5.81 -2.98 -28.20
N LEU A 203 -4.95 -2.69 -29.15
CA LEU A 203 -3.50 -2.64 -29.05
C LEU A 203 -2.92 -1.90 -27.80
N PRO A 204 -3.36 -0.69 -27.42
CA PRO A 204 -2.79 -0.02 -26.25
C PRO A 204 -2.99 -0.80 -24.94
N PHE A 205 -4.15 -1.40 -24.74
CA PHE A 205 -4.46 -2.19 -23.54
C PHE A 205 -3.67 -3.51 -23.51
N ASN A 206 -3.38 -4.11 -24.68
CA ASN A 206 -2.54 -5.30 -24.74
C ASN A 206 -1.11 -5.01 -24.30
N LEU A 207 -0.54 -3.86 -24.67
CA LEU A 207 0.80 -3.44 -24.21
C LEU A 207 0.84 -3.24 -22.70
N PHE A 208 -0.12 -2.52 -22.13
CA PHE A 208 -0.24 -2.36 -20.68
C PHE A 208 -0.41 -3.69 -19.96
N LYS A 209 -1.23 -4.59 -20.52
CA LYS A 209 -1.43 -5.93 -19.95
C LYS A 209 -0.13 -6.72 -19.93
N ILE A 210 0.59 -6.78 -21.05
CA ILE A 210 1.85 -7.52 -21.17
C ILE A 210 2.89 -6.95 -20.21
N THR A 211 3.03 -5.63 -20.15
CA THR A 211 3.96 -4.97 -19.23
C THR A 211 3.60 -5.27 -17.77
N ALA A 212 2.32 -5.17 -17.41
CA ALA A 212 1.85 -5.50 -16.07
C ALA A 212 2.07 -6.97 -15.71
N GLN A 213 1.87 -7.90 -16.65
CA GLN A 213 2.13 -9.32 -16.44
C GLN A 213 3.64 -9.61 -16.29
N ALA A 214 4.48 -9.00 -17.12
CA ALA A 214 5.93 -9.14 -17.00
C ALA A 214 6.42 -8.60 -15.63
N HIS A 215 5.88 -7.46 -15.22
CA HIS A 215 6.16 -6.88 -13.90
C HIS A 215 5.69 -7.82 -12.77
N ALA A 216 4.49 -8.38 -12.86
CA ALA A 216 3.97 -9.32 -11.86
C ALA A 216 4.86 -10.56 -11.73
N CYS A 217 5.40 -11.10 -12.85
CA CYS A 217 6.36 -12.21 -12.82
C CYS A 217 7.63 -11.84 -12.06
N ALA A 218 8.19 -10.65 -12.31
CA ALA A 218 9.40 -10.20 -11.64
C ALA A 218 9.17 -9.97 -10.14
N SER A 219 8.06 -9.33 -9.80
CA SER A 219 7.66 -9.06 -8.40
C SER A 219 7.43 -10.34 -7.61
N GLU A 220 6.74 -11.33 -8.20
CA GLU A 220 6.52 -12.63 -7.55
C GLU A 220 7.84 -13.39 -7.35
N GLN A 221 8.74 -13.38 -8.35
CA GLN A 221 10.05 -14.00 -8.20
C GLN A 221 10.89 -13.32 -7.12
N LEU A 222 10.85 -11.98 -7.03
CA LEU A 222 11.51 -11.23 -5.97
C LEU A 222 10.93 -11.60 -4.60
N LEU A 223 9.61 -11.71 -4.48
CA LEU A 223 8.96 -12.13 -3.25
C LEU A 223 9.45 -13.51 -2.79
N GLN A 224 9.58 -14.48 -3.71
CA GLN A 224 10.10 -15.81 -3.37
C GLN A 224 11.54 -15.75 -2.82
N TYR A 225 12.41 -14.90 -3.36
CA TYR A 225 13.76 -14.71 -2.80
C TYR A 225 13.72 -14.06 -1.41
N ARG A 226 12.86 -13.08 -1.20
CA ARG A 226 12.70 -12.40 0.10
C ARG A 226 12.17 -13.36 1.18
N LEU A 227 11.24 -14.24 0.81
CA LEU A 227 10.73 -15.28 1.73
C LEU A 227 11.81 -16.30 2.10
N ARG A 228 12.65 -16.70 1.14
CA ARG A 228 13.82 -17.55 1.42
C ARG A 228 14.80 -16.86 2.35
N LEU A 229 15.08 -15.57 2.12
CA LEU A 229 15.94 -14.79 3.02
C LEU A 229 15.34 -14.70 4.42
N ALA A 230 14.04 -14.42 4.55
CA ALA A 230 13.35 -14.43 5.83
C ALA A 230 13.52 -15.75 6.58
N ALA A 231 13.35 -16.88 5.87
CA ALA A 231 13.53 -18.21 6.47
C ALA A 231 14.98 -18.44 6.92
N ILE A 232 15.99 -18.03 6.15
CA ILE A 232 17.41 -18.11 6.53
C ILE A 232 17.70 -17.28 7.79
N LEU A 233 17.09 -16.10 7.90
CA LEU A 233 17.22 -15.20 9.06
C LEU A 233 16.34 -15.60 10.25
N GLY A 234 15.63 -16.73 10.16
CA GLY A 234 14.75 -17.22 11.23
C GLY A 234 13.47 -16.41 11.44
N LYS A 235 13.09 -15.55 10.50
CA LYS A 235 11.88 -14.74 10.59
C LYS A 235 10.66 -15.51 10.08
N LYS A 236 9.55 -15.44 10.83
CA LYS A 236 8.28 -16.01 10.41
C LYS A 236 7.49 -15.00 9.58
N VAL A 237 7.23 -15.34 8.31
CA VAL A 237 6.38 -14.54 7.43
C VAL A 237 5.09 -15.29 7.13
N LEU A 238 3.96 -14.72 7.55
CA LEU A 238 2.62 -15.24 7.29
C LEU A 238 1.99 -14.42 6.17
N ILE A 239 1.57 -15.10 5.12
CA ILE A 239 0.96 -14.42 3.95
C ILE A 239 -0.52 -14.71 3.92
N THR A 240 -1.32 -13.65 3.80
CA THR A 240 -2.76 -13.76 3.64
C THR A 240 -3.23 -12.87 2.51
N GLN A 241 -4.34 -13.21 1.86
CA GLN A 241 -4.82 -12.51 0.68
C GLN A 241 -6.33 -12.28 0.71
N THR A 242 -6.74 -11.03 0.54
CA THR A 242 -8.12 -10.69 0.20
C THR A 242 -8.28 -10.68 -1.31
N THR A 243 -9.29 -11.37 -1.82
CA THR A 243 -9.63 -11.37 -3.25
C THR A 243 -11.01 -10.75 -3.43
N HIS A 244 -11.13 -9.79 -4.32
CA HIS A 244 -12.39 -9.17 -4.70
C HIS A 244 -12.35 -8.73 -6.17
N ASP A 245 -13.51 -8.38 -6.72
CA ASP A 245 -13.57 -7.84 -8.08
C ASP A 245 -12.76 -6.55 -8.21
N ARG A 246 -12.18 -6.36 -9.39
CA ARG A 246 -11.41 -5.13 -9.64
C ARG A 246 -12.32 -3.90 -9.54
N PRO A 247 -12.02 -2.93 -8.66
CA PRO A 247 -12.80 -1.71 -8.58
C PRO A 247 -12.63 -0.87 -9.84
N ALA A 248 -13.69 -0.21 -10.28
CA ALA A 248 -13.56 0.90 -11.22
C ALA A 248 -13.43 2.21 -10.45
N LEU A 249 -12.70 3.16 -11.00
CA LEU A 249 -12.42 4.45 -10.35
C LEU A 249 -13.71 5.16 -9.88
N PHE A 250 -14.79 5.04 -10.67
CA PHE A 250 -16.08 5.67 -10.40
C PHE A 250 -17.13 4.75 -9.74
N SER A 251 -16.81 3.49 -9.45
CA SER A 251 -17.73 2.57 -8.77
C SER A 251 -17.62 2.64 -7.25
N GLY A 252 -17.90 3.82 -6.71
CA GLY A 252 -17.77 4.10 -5.29
C GLY A 252 -18.72 3.36 -4.37
N ASN A 253 -19.84 2.93 -4.89
CA ASN A 253 -20.84 2.13 -4.18
C ASN A 253 -20.32 0.75 -3.73
N ARG A 254 -19.23 0.23 -4.35
CA ARG A 254 -18.65 -1.07 -4.00
C ARG A 254 -17.48 -1.01 -3.00
N MET A 255 -17.03 0.18 -2.64
CA MET A 255 -15.91 0.31 -1.67
C MET A 255 -16.25 -0.28 -0.28
N PRO A 256 -17.50 -0.18 0.22
CA PRO A 256 -17.88 -0.89 1.44
C PRO A 256 -17.71 -2.40 1.34
N ASP A 257 -18.03 -3.01 0.19
CA ASP A 257 -17.87 -4.46 -0.03
C ASP A 257 -16.41 -4.88 0.04
N PHE A 258 -15.50 -4.05 -0.49
CA PHE A 258 -14.06 -4.32 -0.44
C PHE A 258 -13.51 -4.19 0.98
N TYR A 259 -13.97 -3.19 1.74
CA TYR A 259 -13.63 -3.07 3.15
C TYR A 259 -14.07 -4.31 3.93
N GLU A 260 -15.30 -4.75 3.72
CA GLU A 260 -15.87 -5.93 4.37
C GLU A 260 -15.14 -7.21 3.97
N ALA A 261 -14.73 -7.35 2.71
CA ALA A 261 -13.89 -8.47 2.27
C ALA A 261 -12.57 -8.55 3.06
N GLY A 262 -11.96 -7.39 3.35
CA GLY A 262 -10.78 -7.29 4.21
C GLY A 262 -11.06 -7.72 5.65
N VAL A 263 -12.19 -7.27 6.22
CA VAL A 263 -12.65 -7.68 7.57
C VAL A 263 -12.82 -9.20 7.66
N GLN A 264 -13.52 -9.79 6.69
CA GLN A 264 -13.75 -11.24 6.65
C GLN A 264 -12.45 -12.02 6.48
N GLN A 265 -11.51 -11.53 5.66
CA GLN A 265 -10.22 -12.19 5.49
C GLN A 265 -9.39 -12.12 6.78
N ALA A 266 -9.41 -11.01 7.50
CA ALA A 266 -8.72 -10.88 8.78
C ALA A 266 -9.28 -11.87 9.82
N GLN A 267 -10.60 -12.04 9.87
CA GLN A 267 -11.24 -13.02 10.77
C GLN A 267 -10.79 -14.44 10.43
N ARG A 268 -10.87 -14.85 9.14
CA ARG A 268 -10.43 -16.19 8.71
C ARG A 268 -8.95 -16.43 9.04
N PHE A 269 -8.10 -15.48 8.72
CA PHE A 269 -6.67 -15.57 8.97
C PHE A 269 -6.35 -15.67 10.46
N TYR A 270 -7.04 -14.87 11.29
CA TYR A 270 -6.89 -14.94 12.74
C TYR A 270 -7.25 -16.33 13.27
N ASP A 271 -8.41 -16.86 12.89
CA ASP A 271 -8.91 -18.15 13.39
C ASP A 271 -8.03 -19.34 12.95
N GLN A 272 -7.47 -19.27 11.73
CA GLN A 272 -6.71 -20.37 11.15
C GLN A 272 -5.23 -20.37 11.53
N GLU A 273 -4.60 -19.20 11.63
CA GLU A 273 -3.14 -19.11 11.73
C GLU A 273 -2.65 -18.30 12.93
N LEU A 274 -3.33 -17.21 13.28
CA LEU A 274 -2.78 -16.26 14.23
C LEU A 274 -3.18 -16.54 15.67
N LYS A 275 -4.38 -17.09 15.90
CA LYS A 275 -4.92 -17.35 17.23
C LYS A 275 -3.97 -18.22 18.08
N ALA A 276 -3.48 -19.32 17.52
CA ALA A 276 -2.55 -20.22 18.22
C ALA A 276 -1.24 -19.53 18.59
N ILE A 277 -0.73 -18.63 17.74
CA ILE A 277 0.49 -17.86 18.00
C ILE A 277 0.27 -16.86 19.15
N MET A 278 -0.89 -16.21 19.16
CA MET A 278 -1.25 -15.25 20.21
C MET A 278 -1.48 -15.94 21.57
N GLU A 279 -2.08 -17.14 21.58
CA GLU A 279 -2.35 -17.92 22.79
C GLU A 279 -1.09 -18.59 23.35
N ALA A 280 -0.18 -19.07 22.49
CA ALA A 280 1.08 -19.72 22.92
C ALA A 280 2.05 -18.73 23.61
N SER A 281 1.77 -17.44 23.55
CA SER A 281 2.64 -16.38 24.06
C SER A 281 2.13 -15.76 25.38
N VAL A 282 1.05 -16.29 25.94
CA VAL A 282 0.50 -15.94 27.27
C VAL A 282 1.09 -16.83 28.33
#